data_a9daeb25dddcd2bb3a1dd30f689c5829
#
_entry.id   a9daeb25dddcd2bb3a1dd30f689c5829
#
_cell.length_a   1.000
_cell.length_b   1.000
_cell.length_c   1.000
_cell.angle_alpha   90.00
_cell.angle_beta   90.00
_cell.angle_gamma   90.00
#
_symmetry.space_group_name_H-M   'P 1'
#
loop_
_entity.id
_entity.type
_entity.pdbx_description
1 polymer ?
#
loop_
_entity_poly.entity_id
_entity_poly.type
_entity_poly.pdbx_seq_one_letter_code
_entity_poly.pdbx_strand_id
1 'polypeptide(L)'
;MAIFWGINIRKTIKLRDLNHLSEIFHFYDTYIIDLWGVMHNGISLNSKAIEAVENLRANSKKVVFLSNAPRPSFKVVEFLKRLKMSDKFLSQVITSGEAAMHAINENKFGNKFYHLGP
;
A
#
# COMPACT_ATOMS: atom_id res chain seq x y z
N MET A 1 -7.69 -3.98 6.39
CA MET A 1 -7.09 -5.05 7.23
C MET A 1 -5.58 -4.87 7.20
N ALA A 2 -4.99 -4.42 8.27
CA ALA A 2 -3.55 -4.23 8.38
C ALA A 2 -2.95 -5.53 8.94
N ILE A 3 -2.08 -6.20 8.17
CA ILE A 3 -1.37 -7.40 8.63
C ILE A 3 -0.04 -6.95 9.20
N PHE A 4 0.10 -7.04 10.52
CA PHE A 4 1.38 -6.86 11.21
C PHE A 4 2.08 -8.21 11.31
N TRP A 5 3.24 -8.34 10.68
CA TRP A 5 4.20 -9.38 11.03
C TRP A 5 5.09 -8.84 12.14
N GLY A 6 4.87 -9.27 13.34
CA GLY A 6 5.58 -8.85 14.54
C GLY A 6 6.24 -10.01 15.25
N ILE A 7 7.46 -9.77 15.62
CA ILE A 7 8.35 -10.47 16.52
C ILE A 7 7.60 -10.99 17.76
N ASN A 8 7.86 -12.24 18.10
CA ASN A 8 7.38 -13.03 19.22
C ASN A 8 7.45 -12.28 20.58
N ILE A 9 6.36 -11.64 20.97
CA ILE A 9 6.15 -11.19 22.33
C ILE A 9 4.85 -11.82 22.82
N ARG A 10 4.96 -12.80 23.72
CA ARG A 10 3.85 -13.31 24.53
C ARG A 10 3.34 -12.22 25.48
N LYS A 11 2.84 -11.12 24.94
CA LYS A 11 1.96 -10.20 25.65
C LYS A 11 0.60 -10.32 25.01
N THR A 12 -0.41 -10.58 25.80
CA THR A 12 -1.81 -10.52 25.38
C THR A 12 -2.02 -9.12 24.79
N ILE A 13 -2.00 -9.03 23.46
CA ILE A 13 -2.29 -7.76 22.76
C ILE A 13 -3.79 -7.55 22.97
N LYS A 14 -4.13 -6.61 23.82
CA LYS A 14 -5.51 -6.18 23.99
C LYS A 14 -5.85 -5.41 22.70
N LEU A 15 -6.72 -6.00 21.88
CA LEU A 15 -7.24 -5.30 20.69
C LEU A 15 -7.94 -4.03 21.16
N ARG A 16 -7.64 -2.92 20.51
CA ARG A 16 -8.27 -1.63 20.76
C ARG A 16 -8.96 -1.21 19.48
N ASP A 17 -10.26 -0.98 19.60
CA ASP A 17 -11.00 -0.35 18.51
C ASP A 17 -10.63 1.13 18.44
N LEU A 18 -10.33 1.59 17.22
CA LEU A 18 -10.01 2.98 16.93
C LEU A 18 -11.22 3.65 16.29
N ASN A 19 -11.64 4.78 16.82
CA ASN A 19 -12.65 5.61 16.19
C ASN A 19 -12.05 6.47 15.07
N HIS A 20 -10.78 6.84 15.22
CA HIS A 20 -10.10 7.69 14.26
C HIS A 20 -8.59 7.43 14.23
N LEU A 21 -7.96 7.57 13.05
CA LEU A 21 -6.53 7.38 12.86
C LEU A 21 -5.68 8.33 13.74
N SER A 22 -6.21 9.51 14.07
CA SER A 22 -5.54 10.49 14.94
C SER A 22 -5.18 9.96 16.32
N GLU A 23 -5.85 8.90 16.77
CA GLU A 23 -5.55 8.30 18.09
C GLU A 23 -4.19 7.61 18.12
N ILE A 24 -3.65 7.21 16.98
CA ILE A 24 -2.41 6.44 16.87
C ILE A 24 -1.35 7.08 15.96
N PHE A 25 -1.70 8.15 15.23
CA PHE A 25 -0.81 8.67 14.18
C PHE A 25 0.55 9.15 14.71
N HIS A 26 0.62 9.59 15.96
CA HIS A 26 1.85 10.06 16.58
C HIS A 26 2.79 8.93 17.03
N PHE A 27 2.32 7.68 17.09
CA PHE A 27 3.14 6.52 17.44
C PHE A 27 3.97 5.98 16.27
N TYR A 28 3.66 6.37 15.03
CA TYR A 28 4.27 5.81 13.83
C TYR A 28 4.76 6.91 12.91
N ASP A 29 5.89 6.67 12.25
CA ASP A 29 6.48 7.60 11.27
C ASP A 29 6.18 7.21 9.83
N THR A 30 5.85 5.93 9.59
CA THR A 30 5.56 5.39 8.26
C THR A 30 4.24 4.64 8.26
N TYR A 31 3.45 4.88 7.24
CA TYR A 31 2.15 4.25 7.01
C TYR A 31 2.17 3.49 5.69
N ILE A 32 1.88 2.20 5.76
CA ILE A 32 1.68 1.34 4.59
C ILE A 32 0.19 1.20 4.38
N ILE A 33 -0.30 1.66 3.24
CA ILE A 33 -1.74 1.79 2.94
C ILE A 33 -2.06 0.96 1.71
N ASP A 34 -3.07 0.11 1.79
CA ASP A 34 -3.58 -0.62 0.65
C ASP A 34 -4.35 0.31 -0.31
N LEU A 35 -4.44 -0.07 -1.57
CA LEU A 35 -5.11 0.72 -2.62
C LEU A 35 -6.55 0.28 -2.83
N TRP A 36 -6.79 -0.98 -3.18
CA TRP A 36 -8.13 -1.47 -3.50
C TRP A 36 -9.01 -1.59 -2.25
N GLY A 37 -10.20 -0.99 -2.31
CA GLY A 37 -11.14 -0.99 -1.19
C GLY A 37 -10.79 0.01 -0.08
N VAL A 38 -9.60 0.62 -0.11
CA VAL A 38 -9.16 1.66 0.84
C VAL A 38 -9.08 3.01 0.14
N MET A 39 -8.17 3.17 -0.83
CA MET A 39 -7.97 4.44 -1.53
C MET A 39 -8.96 4.63 -2.70
N HIS A 40 -9.42 3.53 -3.29
CA HIS A 40 -10.39 3.54 -4.39
C HIS A 40 -11.21 2.25 -4.45
N ASN A 41 -12.36 2.32 -5.13
CA ASN A 41 -13.25 1.19 -5.39
C ASN A 41 -13.19 0.68 -6.85
N GLY A 42 -12.22 1.14 -7.62
CA GLY A 42 -12.09 0.84 -9.06
C GLY A 42 -12.77 1.85 -9.98
N ILE A 43 -13.68 2.67 -9.48
CA ILE A 43 -14.45 3.67 -10.22
C ILE A 43 -14.07 5.09 -9.77
N SER A 44 -13.92 5.28 -8.47
CA SER A 44 -13.65 6.59 -7.85
C SER A 44 -12.68 6.45 -6.69
N LEU A 45 -12.03 7.57 -6.35
CA LEU A 45 -11.22 7.68 -5.14
C LEU A 45 -12.13 7.83 -3.91
N ASN A 46 -11.65 7.30 -2.79
CA ASN A 46 -12.26 7.51 -1.48
C ASN A 46 -11.77 8.86 -0.92
N SER A 47 -12.63 9.85 -0.89
CA SER A 47 -12.29 11.22 -0.45
C SER A 47 -11.76 11.27 0.99
N LYS A 48 -12.35 10.48 1.90
CA LYS A 48 -11.89 10.42 3.30
C LYS A 48 -10.51 9.78 3.42
N ALA A 49 -10.20 8.78 2.61
CA ALA A 49 -8.88 8.17 2.59
C ALA A 49 -7.82 9.14 2.01
N ILE A 50 -8.17 9.91 0.97
CA ILE A 50 -7.30 10.95 0.42
C ILE A 50 -7.02 12.02 1.48
N GLU A 51 -8.04 12.51 2.18
CA GLU A 51 -7.90 13.48 3.27
C GLU A 51 -6.99 12.95 4.39
N ALA A 52 -7.16 11.69 4.79
CA ALA A 52 -6.31 11.06 5.79
C ALA A 52 -4.84 11.02 5.35
N VAL A 53 -4.56 10.67 4.09
CA VAL A 53 -3.21 10.68 3.52
C VAL A 53 -2.62 12.08 3.45
N GLU A 54 -3.42 13.08 3.09
CA GLU A 54 -3.00 14.48 3.11
C GLU A 54 -2.60 14.94 4.52
N ASN A 55 -3.42 14.61 5.50
CA ASN A 55 -3.14 14.93 6.90
C ASN A 55 -1.88 14.22 7.43
N LEU A 56 -1.66 12.95 7.09
CA LEU A 56 -0.43 12.24 7.44
C LEU A 56 0.79 12.95 6.87
N ARG A 57 0.77 13.32 5.59
CA ARG A 57 1.88 14.01 4.93
C ARG A 57 2.10 15.43 5.45
N ALA A 58 1.04 16.16 5.75
CA ALA A 58 1.12 17.49 6.36
C ALA A 58 1.82 17.45 7.73
N ASN A 59 1.71 16.31 8.42
CA ASN A 59 2.40 16.03 9.68
C ASN A 59 3.73 15.28 9.50
N SER A 60 4.36 15.40 8.32
CA SER A 60 5.66 14.80 8.00
C SER A 60 5.73 13.27 8.11
N LYS A 61 4.59 12.59 8.02
CA LYS A 61 4.55 11.13 8.01
C LYS A 61 4.85 10.59 6.62
N LYS A 62 5.63 9.51 6.56
CA LYS A 62 5.89 8.79 5.32
C LYS A 62 4.69 7.90 4.97
N VAL A 63 4.23 7.97 3.73
CA VAL A 63 3.15 7.12 3.22
C VAL A 63 3.66 6.30 2.05
N VAL A 64 3.45 4.99 2.10
CA VAL A 64 3.76 4.02 1.04
C VAL A 64 2.48 3.31 0.68
N PHE A 65 2.14 3.27 -0.60
CA PHE A 65 1.01 2.46 -1.07
C PHE A 65 1.50 1.07 -1.44
N LEU A 66 0.90 0.06 -0.85
CA LEU A 66 1.21 -1.34 -1.10
C LEU A 66 -0.03 -2.03 -1.67
N SER A 67 0.11 -2.66 -2.83
CA SER A 67 -0.99 -3.33 -3.51
C SER A 67 -0.63 -4.76 -3.87
N ASN A 68 -1.58 -5.67 -3.74
CA ASN A 68 -1.49 -7.04 -4.24
C ASN A 68 -1.75 -7.16 -5.75
N ALA A 69 -1.82 -6.05 -6.49
CA ALA A 69 -2.00 -6.06 -7.94
C ALA A 69 -0.87 -6.86 -8.64
N PRO A 70 -1.19 -7.85 -9.48
CA PRO A 70 -0.21 -8.66 -10.23
C PRO A 70 0.36 -7.89 -11.43
N ARG A 71 0.44 -6.58 -11.36
CA ARG A 71 0.90 -5.68 -12.43
C ARG A 71 2.07 -4.86 -11.95
N PRO A 72 2.98 -4.44 -12.86
CA PRO A 72 4.03 -3.48 -12.52
C PRO A 72 3.46 -2.20 -11.92
N SER A 73 4.19 -1.57 -11.01
CA SER A 73 3.76 -0.37 -10.29
C SER A 73 3.33 0.76 -11.21
N PHE A 74 4.04 0.97 -12.35
CA PHE A 74 3.70 2.01 -13.30
C PHE A 74 2.28 1.84 -13.91
N LYS A 75 1.81 0.61 -14.12
CA LYS A 75 0.45 0.34 -14.60
C LYS A 75 -0.62 0.68 -13.58
N VAL A 76 -0.31 0.47 -12.30
CA VAL A 76 -1.19 0.89 -11.21
C VAL A 76 -1.20 2.42 -11.08
N VAL A 77 -0.06 3.06 -11.22
CA VAL A 77 0.07 4.53 -11.25
C VAL A 77 -0.73 5.14 -12.40
N GLU A 78 -0.64 4.60 -13.63
CA GLU A 78 -1.47 5.04 -14.76
C GLU A 78 -2.98 4.93 -14.46
N PHE A 79 -3.38 3.86 -13.80
CA PHE A 79 -4.78 3.68 -13.40
C PHE A 79 -5.21 4.71 -12.35
N LEU A 80 -4.39 4.96 -11.32
CA LEU A 80 -4.68 5.95 -10.28
C LEU A 80 -4.76 7.38 -10.84
N LYS A 81 -3.92 7.71 -11.83
CA LYS A 81 -4.00 8.98 -12.58
C LYS A 81 -5.32 9.13 -13.32
N ARG A 82 -5.82 8.07 -13.94
CA ARG A 82 -7.15 8.09 -14.57
C ARG A 82 -8.28 8.34 -13.56
N LEU A 83 -8.12 7.87 -12.34
CA LEU A 83 -9.02 8.19 -11.23
C LEU A 83 -8.79 9.61 -10.65
N LYS A 84 -7.89 10.40 -11.24
CA LYS A 84 -7.53 11.76 -10.83
C LYS A 84 -6.82 11.82 -9.46
N MET A 85 -6.12 10.77 -9.07
CA MET A 85 -5.25 10.82 -7.91
C MET A 85 -4.07 11.75 -8.18
N SER A 86 -3.77 12.64 -7.24
CA SER A 86 -2.71 13.64 -7.38
C SER A 86 -1.33 12.98 -7.49
N ASP A 87 -0.51 13.46 -8.41
CA ASP A 87 0.86 12.96 -8.65
C ASP A 87 1.74 12.99 -7.40
N LYS A 88 1.49 13.92 -6.48
CA LYS A 88 2.19 13.99 -5.19
C LYS A 88 2.11 12.70 -4.35
N PHE A 89 1.12 11.84 -4.61
CA PHE A 89 0.94 10.57 -3.90
C PHE A 89 1.55 9.38 -4.62
N LEU A 90 1.86 9.48 -5.90
CA LEU A 90 2.14 8.36 -6.78
C LEU A 90 3.61 7.90 -6.78
N SER A 91 4.50 8.60 -6.09
CA SER A 91 5.93 8.29 -6.05
C SER A 91 6.30 7.05 -5.24
N GLN A 92 5.39 6.53 -4.43
CA GLN A 92 5.66 5.40 -3.53
C GLN A 92 4.55 4.34 -3.62
N VAL A 93 4.35 3.82 -4.81
CA VAL A 93 3.44 2.70 -5.08
C VAL A 93 4.28 1.44 -5.29
N ILE A 94 4.02 0.44 -4.49
CA ILE A 94 4.67 -0.88 -4.55
C ILE A 94 3.59 -1.91 -4.86
N THR A 95 3.86 -2.81 -5.81
CA THR A 95 2.93 -3.88 -6.18
C THR A 95 3.57 -5.25 -6.09
N SER A 96 2.75 -6.28 -5.89
CA SER A 96 3.24 -7.67 -5.91
C SER A 96 3.82 -8.05 -7.28
N GLY A 97 3.22 -7.53 -8.37
CA GLY A 97 3.74 -7.75 -9.73
C GLY A 97 5.12 -7.15 -9.94
N GLU A 98 5.38 -5.94 -9.43
CA GLU A 98 6.72 -5.32 -9.47
C GLU A 98 7.74 -6.14 -8.68
N ALA A 99 7.38 -6.57 -7.47
CA ALA A 99 8.25 -7.39 -6.63
C ALA A 99 8.59 -8.74 -7.29
N ALA A 100 7.61 -9.38 -7.93
CA ALA A 100 7.81 -10.60 -8.68
C ALA A 100 8.75 -10.40 -9.89
N MET A 101 8.53 -9.34 -10.67
CA MET A 101 9.41 -9.00 -11.81
C MET A 101 10.85 -8.72 -11.36
N HIS A 102 11.02 -8.02 -10.26
CA HIS A 102 12.34 -7.77 -9.67
C HIS A 102 13.05 -9.08 -9.30
N ALA A 103 12.34 -9.98 -8.61
CA ALA A 103 12.88 -11.28 -8.21
C ALA A 103 13.25 -12.16 -9.40
N ILE A 104 12.46 -12.12 -10.49
CA ILE A 104 12.77 -12.83 -11.74
C ILE A 104 14.02 -12.25 -12.40
N ASN A 105 14.10 -10.93 -12.56
CA ASN A 105 15.22 -10.24 -13.20
C ASN A 105 16.54 -10.44 -12.44
N GLU A 106 16.47 -10.55 -11.13
CA GLU A 106 17.62 -10.83 -10.26
C GLU A 106 17.97 -12.33 -10.16
N ASN A 107 17.29 -13.18 -10.92
CA ASN A 107 17.45 -14.65 -10.89
C ASN A 107 17.31 -15.28 -9.49
N LYS A 108 16.53 -14.68 -8.59
CA LYS A 108 16.36 -15.18 -7.22
C LYS A 108 15.78 -16.60 -7.13
N PHE A 109 15.06 -17.01 -8.16
CA PHE A 109 14.37 -18.31 -8.23
C PHE A 109 14.85 -19.15 -9.43
N GLY A 110 16.01 -18.84 -10.00
CA GLY A 110 16.53 -19.48 -11.21
C GLY A 110 15.98 -18.85 -12.49
N ASN A 111 16.19 -19.52 -13.62
CA ASN A 111 15.87 -18.99 -14.95
C ASN A 111 14.79 -19.79 -15.72
N LYS A 112 14.14 -20.73 -15.05
CA LYS A 112 13.05 -21.53 -15.63
C LYS A 112 11.78 -21.23 -14.87
N PHE A 113 10.76 -20.74 -15.59
CA PHE A 113 9.49 -20.37 -15.02
C PHE A 113 8.36 -21.02 -15.80
N TYR A 114 7.31 -21.40 -15.10
CA TYR A 114 6.04 -21.79 -15.69
C TYR A 114 4.99 -20.74 -15.37
N HIS A 115 4.41 -20.13 -16.39
CA HIS A 115 3.38 -19.11 -16.23
C HIS A 115 1.99 -19.73 -16.35
N LEU A 116 1.14 -19.51 -15.33
CA LEU A 116 -0.26 -19.83 -15.33
C LEU A 116 -1.07 -18.54 -15.47
N GLY A 117 -1.73 -18.39 -16.57
CA GLY A 117 -2.58 -17.22 -16.86
C GLY A 117 -2.49 -16.76 -18.31
N PRO A 118 -3.33 -15.78 -18.69
CA PRO A 118 -3.31 -15.20 -20.03
C PRO A 118 -2.03 -14.41 -20.30
#